data_37e5208d4f0b3df92d8da4bfbcdc2ede
#
_entry.id   37e5208d4f0b3df92d8da4bfbcdc2ede
#
_cell.length_a   1.000
_cell.length_b   1.000
_cell.length_c   1.000
_cell.angle_alpha   90.00
_cell.angle_beta   90.00
_cell.angle_gamma   90.00
#
_symmetry.space_group_name_H-M   'P 1'
#
loop_
_entity.id
_entity.type
_entity.pdbx_description
1 polymer ?
#
loop_
_entity_poly.entity_id
_entity_poly.type
_entity_poly.pdbx_seq_one_letter_code
_entity_poly.pdbx_strand_id
1 'polypeptide(L)'
;MALIVHKYGGTSMGSTDRIKNVAARVAKWHDAGHQIIVVPSAMSGETNRLIGLAKQIMEQPDPRELDMIASTGEQVSVGLLAMALIAIGKPSVSYAGWQVAIKTDSAFTKARIQSIDDAKVKADLDAGKIVIITGFQGVDDNGNIATLGRGGSDTSAVAIAAAMKAEECLIYTDVDGVYTTDPRVVSEARRLKTITFEEMLELASLGSKVLQSRSVEFAGNYRVPTRVLSSLTDPLMPLEEEANSGTLISFEEDTHMEQAVISGIAFNRDEAKITVLGVPDKPGVAYHILGPISDANIEVDMIIQNQSVEGKTDFTFTVTRGEYAKALAILEATRADLGAASVSGDAKVSKVSVVGVGMRSHVGVASQMFRTLSEEGINILMISTSEIKISVLIDEKYMELAVRALHKAFDLENA
;
A
#
# COMPACT_ATOMS: atom_id res chain seq x y z
N MET A 1 -6.56 23.24 19.08
CA MET A 1 -6.99 23.41 17.67
C MET A 1 -5.88 22.84 16.81
N ALA A 2 -6.12 21.73 16.13
CA ALA A 2 -5.16 21.03 15.29
C ALA A 2 -5.65 21.03 13.84
N LEU A 3 -4.75 20.97 12.87
CA LEU A 3 -5.08 20.65 11.48
C LEU A 3 -5.01 19.15 11.29
N ILE A 4 -6.09 18.55 10.84
CA ILE A 4 -6.20 17.09 10.62
C ILE A 4 -6.64 16.84 9.18
N VAL A 5 -6.00 15.87 8.53
CA VAL A 5 -6.39 15.42 7.19
C VAL A 5 -7.16 14.12 7.30
N HIS A 6 -8.37 14.08 6.76
CA HIS A 6 -9.20 12.89 6.69
C HIS A 6 -9.18 12.32 5.27
N LYS A 7 -8.77 11.08 5.09
CA LYS A 7 -8.92 10.35 3.82
C LYS A 7 -10.05 9.34 3.91
N TYR A 8 -10.90 9.30 2.92
CA TYR A 8 -11.97 8.30 2.83
C TYR A 8 -11.84 7.45 1.58
N GLY A 9 -11.81 6.12 1.76
CA GLY A 9 -11.74 5.16 0.65
C GLY A 9 -13.04 5.05 -0.15
N GLY A 10 -13.00 4.39 -1.30
CA GLY A 10 -14.16 4.25 -2.19
C GLY A 10 -15.36 3.57 -1.53
N THR A 11 -15.14 2.57 -0.69
CA THR A 11 -16.21 1.90 0.09
C THR A 11 -16.89 2.86 1.07
N SER A 12 -16.14 3.80 1.64
CA SER A 12 -16.66 4.86 2.52
C SER A 12 -17.51 5.88 1.77
N MET A 13 -17.28 6.03 0.47
CA MET A 13 -17.98 6.95 -0.45
C MET A 13 -18.99 6.23 -1.35
N GLY A 14 -19.29 4.96 -1.10
CA GLY A 14 -20.00 4.06 -2.01
C GLY A 14 -21.48 4.39 -2.30
N SER A 15 -22.10 5.28 -1.51
CA SER A 15 -23.47 5.77 -1.72
C SER A 15 -23.66 7.15 -1.12
N THR A 16 -24.77 7.82 -1.47
CA THR A 16 -25.14 9.12 -0.89
C THR A 16 -25.36 9.05 0.62
N ASP A 17 -25.86 7.93 1.16
CA ASP A 17 -26.01 7.76 2.61
C ASP A 17 -24.66 7.58 3.30
N ARG A 18 -23.72 6.88 2.67
CA ARG A 18 -22.34 6.81 3.15
C ARG A 18 -21.68 8.20 3.17
N ILE A 19 -21.88 8.99 2.12
CA ILE A 19 -21.37 10.38 2.03
C ILE A 19 -21.96 11.25 3.15
N LYS A 20 -23.25 11.08 3.49
CA LYS A 20 -23.86 11.78 4.65
C LYS A 20 -23.23 11.36 5.98
N ASN A 21 -22.93 10.06 6.16
CA ASN A 21 -22.21 9.57 7.35
C ASN A 21 -20.80 10.17 7.45
N VAL A 22 -20.08 10.26 6.32
CA VAL A 22 -18.78 10.95 6.26
C VAL A 22 -18.94 12.42 6.64
N ALA A 23 -19.95 13.12 6.10
CA ALA A 23 -20.21 14.51 6.43
C ALA A 23 -20.48 14.71 7.93
N ALA A 24 -21.30 13.86 8.56
CA ALA A 24 -21.57 13.91 10.00
C ALA A 24 -20.28 13.71 10.83
N ARG A 25 -19.44 12.74 10.45
CA ARG A 25 -18.15 12.49 11.10
C ARG A 25 -17.20 13.67 10.97
N VAL A 26 -17.04 14.23 9.79
CA VAL A 26 -16.21 15.42 9.53
C VAL A 26 -16.71 16.63 10.32
N ALA A 27 -18.03 16.85 10.35
CA ALA A 27 -18.67 17.91 11.12
C ALA A 27 -18.35 17.81 12.61
N LYS A 28 -18.38 16.62 13.19
CA LYS A 28 -18.04 16.36 14.59
C LYS A 28 -16.62 16.82 14.94
N TRP A 29 -15.63 16.50 14.10
CA TRP A 29 -14.25 16.95 14.29
C TRP A 29 -14.09 18.46 14.13
N HIS A 30 -14.78 19.05 13.16
CA HIS A 30 -14.79 20.50 12.97
C HIS A 30 -15.44 21.21 14.16
N ASP A 31 -16.54 20.67 14.71
CA ASP A 31 -17.24 21.25 15.88
C ASP A 31 -16.41 21.16 17.17
N ALA A 32 -15.49 20.23 17.25
CA ALA A 32 -14.51 20.15 18.33
C ALA A 32 -13.37 21.19 18.20
N GLY A 33 -13.41 22.06 17.17
CA GLY A 33 -12.47 23.15 16.97
C GLY A 33 -11.23 22.79 16.16
N HIS A 34 -11.24 21.69 15.43
CA HIS A 34 -10.15 21.32 14.51
C HIS A 34 -10.35 21.95 13.12
N GLN A 35 -9.25 22.29 12.44
CA GLN A 35 -9.25 22.56 11.00
C GLN A 35 -9.21 21.23 10.25
N ILE A 36 -10.08 21.04 9.26
CA ILE A 36 -10.23 19.75 8.58
C ILE A 36 -10.03 19.89 7.08
N ILE A 37 -9.14 19.07 6.54
CA ILE A 37 -9.05 18.81 5.10
C ILE A 37 -9.55 17.38 4.86
N VAL A 38 -10.41 17.21 3.85
CA VAL A 38 -10.93 15.88 3.48
C VAL A 38 -10.46 15.50 2.08
N VAL A 39 -9.94 14.29 1.94
CA VAL A 39 -9.47 13.73 0.68
C VAL A 39 -10.26 12.44 0.37
N PRO A 40 -11.41 12.53 -0.28
CA PRO A 40 -12.18 11.35 -0.64
C PRO A 40 -11.67 10.70 -1.93
N SER A 41 -11.81 9.38 -2.01
CA SER A 41 -11.69 8.63 -3.26
C SER A 41 -12.98 8.76 -4.10
N ALA A 42 -12.94 8.32 -5.34
CA ALA A 42 -14.14 8.10 -6.14
C ALA A 42 -15.11 7.14 -5.43
N MET A 43 -16.38 7.20 -5.76
CA MET A 43 -17.38 6.25 -5.29
C MET A 43 -16.98 4.81 -5.67
N SER A 44 -17.36 3.83 -4.84
CA SER A 44 -16.99 2.43 -5.07
C SER A 44 -17.34 1.94 -6.47
N GLY A 45 -16.35 1.39 -7.18
CA GLY A 45 -16.49 0.88 -8.54
C GLY A 45 -16.43 1.95 -9.67
N GLU A 46 -16.50 3.24 -9.34
CA GLU A 46 -16.58 4.29 -10.36
C GLU A 46 -15.31 4.40 -11.21
N THR A 47 -14.14 4.36 -10.61
CA THR A 47 -12.86 4.39 -11.37
C THR A 47 -12.76 3.19 -12.32
N ASN A 48 -13.16 1.99 -11.86
CA ASN A 48 -13.17 0.81 -12.73
C ASN A 48 -14.18 0.93 -13.89
N ARG A 49 -15.36 1.53 -13.62
CA ARG A 49 -16.37 1.80 -14.65
C ARG A 49 -15.83 2.75 -15.72
N LEU A 50 -15.18 3.84 -15.30
CA LEU A 50 -14.60 4.84 -16.18
C LEU A 50 -13.47 4.25 -17.06
N ILE A 51 -12.56 3.49 -16.45
CA ILE A 51 -11.50 2.77 -17.18
C ILE A 51 -12.11 1.74 -18.16
N GLY A 52 -13.18 1.06 -17.73
CA GLY A 52 -13.90 0.11 -18.59
C GLY A 52 -14.50 0.76 -19.82
N LEU A 53 -15.04 1.98 -19.72
CA LEU A 53 -15.54 2.75 -20.88
C LEU A 53 -14.40 3.10 -21.85
N ALA A 54 -13.25 3.55 -21.34
CA ALA A 54 -12.10 3.85 -22.17
C ALA A 54 -11.61 2.62 -22.95
N LYS A 55 -11.57 1.45 -22.29
CA LYS A 55 -11.17 0.18 -22.91
C LYS A 55 -12.17 -0.33 -23.97
N GLN A 56 -13.44 0.03 -23.89
CA GLN A 56 -14.41 -0.27 -24.95
C GLN A 56 -14.19 0.54 -26.24
N ILE A 57 -13.55 1.71 -26.12
CA ILE A 57 -13.19 2.55 -27.27
C ILE A 57 -11.83 2.14 -27.84
N MET A 58 -10.86 1.83 -26.96
CA MET A 58 -9.48 1.53 -27.33
C MET A 58 -8.94 0.47 -26.38
N GLU A 59 -8.48 -0.69 -26.90
CA GLU A 59 -7.99 -1.81 -26.09
C GLU A 59 -6.84 -1.40 -25.16
N GLN A 60 -5.95 -0.55 -25.67
CA GLN A 60 -4.89 0.11 -24.90
C GLN A 60 -5.13 1.62 -24.94
N PRO A 61 -5.90 2.16 -23.98
CA PRO A 61 -6.20 3.59 -23.94
C PRO A 61 -4.95 4.45 -23.85
N ASP A 62 -4.97 5.59 -24.54
CA ASP A 62 -3.94 6.61 -24.39
C ASP A 62 -3.86 7.04 -22.91
N PRO A 63 -2.69 7.01 -22.28
CA PRO A 63 -2.55 7.24 -20.84
C PRO A 63 -3.01 8.64 -20.39
N ARG A 64 -2.77 9.69 -21.21
CA ARG A 64 -3.19 11.05 -20.90
C ARG A 64 -4.72 11.17 -20.92
N GLU A 65 -5.36 10.62 -21.93
CA GLU A 65 -6.83 10.65 -22.05
C GLU A 65 -7.50 9.75 -21.00
N LEU A 66 -6.84 8.66 -20.62
CA LEU A 66 -7.31 7.80 -19.55
C LEU A 66 -7.31 8.54 -18.19
N ASP A 67 -6.27 9.32 -17.90
CA ASP A 67 -6.18 10.15 -16.70
C ASP A 67 -7.26 11.23 -16.67
N MET A 68 -7.54 11.86 -17.81
CA MET A 68 -8.62 12.82 -17.96
C MET A 68 -9.98 12.21 -17.59
N ILE A 69 -10.25 10.99 -18.04
CA ILE A 69 -11.49 10.27 -17.73
C ILE A 69 -11.51 9.81 -16.27
N ALA A 70 -10.47 9.11 -15.82
CA ALA A 70 -10.41 8.50 -14.50
C ALA A 70 -10.52 9.52 -13.36
N SER A 71 -9.93 10.70 -13.54
CA SER A 71 -9.95 11.78 -12.53
C SER A 71 -11.33 12.35 -12.22
N THR A 72 -12.32 12.15 -13.08
CA THR A 72 -13.69 12.68 -12.89
C THR A 72 -14.41 12.01 -11.72
N GLY A 73 -14.05 10.78 -11.37
CA GLY A 73 -14.69 10.05 -10.26
C GLY A 73 -14.54 10.76 -8.92
N GLU A 74 -13.35 11.24 -8.60
CA GLU A 74 -13.08 12.00 -7.37
C GLU A 74 -13.74 13.38 -7.41
N GLN A 75 -13.86 14.01 -8.58
CA GLN A 75 -14.54 15.31 -8.72
C GLN A 75 -16.02 15.22 -8.35
N VAL A 76 -16.68 14.12 -8.69
CA VAL A 76 -18.05 13.84 -8.25
C VAL A 76 -18.10 13.71 -6.71
N SER A 77 -17.19 12.94 -6.13
CA SER A 77 -17.17 12.67 -4.67
C SER A 77 -16.97 13.95 -3.85
N VAL A 78 -16.03 14.83 -4.22
CA VAL A 78 -15.79 16.07 -3.48
C VAL A 78 -16.97 17.02 -3.55
N GLY A 79 -17.63 17.11 -4.71
CA GLY A 79 -18.83 17.94 -4.88
C GLY A 79 -20.01 17.44 -4.02
N LEU A 80 -20.27 16.14 -4.05
CA LEU A 80 -21.34 15.54 -3.23
C LEU A 80 -21.08 15.68 -1.73
N LEU A 81 -19.82 15.50 -1.28
CA LEU A 81 -19.47 15.67 0.13
C LEU A 81 -19.59 17.13 0.57
N ALA A 82 -19.17 18.09 -0.26
CA ALA A 82 -19.35 19.51 0.03
C ALA A 82 -20.85 19.86 0.18
N MET A 83 -21.70 19.38 -0.72
CA MET A 83 -23.15 19.56 -0.63
C MET A 83 -23.72 18.95 0.65
N ALA A 84 -23.27 17.73 1.03
CA ALA A 84 -23.72 17.09 2.26
C ALA A 84 -23.34 17.87 3.52
N LEU A 85 -22.13 18.45 3.58
CA LEU A 85 -21.68 19.32 4.67
C LEU A 85 -22.46 20.62 4.73
N ILE A 86 -22.68 21.29 3.59
CA ILE A 86 -23.47 22.52 3.49
C ILE A 86 -24.91 22.26 3.96
N ALA A 87 -25.50 21.10 3.58
CA ALA A 87 -26.86 20.74 3.97
C ALA A 87 -27.06 20.59 5.49
N ILE A 88 -25.99 20.28 6.23
CA ILE A 88 -25.99 20.23 7.71
C ILE A 88 -25.40 21.50 8.36
N GLY A 89 -25.31 22.60 7.61
CA GLY A 89 -24.89 23.91 8.11
C GLY A 89 -23.37 24.07 8.29
N LYS A 90 -22.55 23.23 7.68
CA LYS A 90 -21.08 23.36 7.76
C LYS A 90 -20.53 24.09 6.54
N PRO A 91 -19.84 25.24 6.71
CA PRO A 91 -19.20 25.94 5.62
C PRO A 91 -18.09 25.05 5.04
N SER A 92 -18.21 24.76 3.75
CA SER A 92 -17.27 23.86 3.07
C SER A 92 -17.02 24.28 1.62
N VAL A 93 -15.86 23.90 1.09
CA VAL A 93 -15.47 24.15 -0.29
C VAL A 93 -14.75 22.94 -0.87
N SER A 94 -15.04 22.59 -2.11
CA SER A 94 -14.41 21.48 -2.83
C SER A 94 -13.46 21.97 -3.91
N TYR A 95 -12.35 21.24 -4.09
CA TYR A 95 -11.33 21.51 -5.09
C TYR A 95 -10.92 20.23 -5.82
N ALA A 96 -10.75 20.33 -7.12
CA ALA A 96 -9.95 19.38 -7.88
C ALA A 96 -8.45 19.63 -7.63
N GLY A 97 -7.60 18.62 -7.79
CA GLY A 97 -6.16 18.73 -7.54
C GLY A 97 -5.46 19.86 -8.29
N TRP A 98 -5.88 20.14 -9.54
CA TRP A 98 -5.34 21.26 -10.32
C TRP A 98 -5.74 22.64 -9.80
N GLN A 99 -6.84 22.78 -9.06
CA GLN A 99 -7.28 24.05 -8.49
C GLN A 99 -6.49 24.48 -7.24
N VAL A 100 -5.84 23.52 -6.59
CA VAL A 100 -4.93 23.72 -5.44
C VAL A 100 -3.49 23.37 -5.79
N ALA A 101 -3.21 23.34 -7.10
CA ALA A 101 -1.89 23.13 -7.69
C ALA A 101 -1.09 21.97 -7.06
N ILE A 102 -1.72 20.77 -6.98
CA ILE A 102 -0.97 19.53 -6.74
C ILE A 102 -0.16 19.25 -8.00
N LYS A 103 1.10 19.71 -8.01
CA LYS A 103 1.99 19.56 -9.14
C LYS A 103 2.53 18.14 -9.24
N THR A 104 2.53 17.60 -10.46
CA THR A 104 3.05 16.26 -10.77
C THR A 104 4.00 16.31 -11.96
N ASP A 105 4.73 15.22 -12.16
CA ASP A 105 5.36 14.93 -13.44
C ASP A 105 4.31 14.49 -14.49
N SER A 106 4.73 14.31 -15.75
CA SER A 106 3.87 13.87 -16.86
C SER A 106 3.86 12.34 -17.06
N ALA A 107 4.18 11.56 -16.00
CA ALA A 107 4.10 10.10 -16.05
C ALA A 107 2.64 9.64 -15.87
N PHE A 108 1.79 9.90 -16.90
CA PHE A 108 0.37 9.58 -16.85
C PHE A 108 0.10 8.17 -16.32
N THR A 109 -1.01 8.00 -15.57
CA THR A 109 -1.44 6.79 -14.84
C THR A 109 -0.59 6.39 -13.62
N LYS A 110 0.59 6.99 -13.42
CA LYS A 110 1.52 6.72 -12.29
C LYS A 110 2.37 7.96 -11.94
N ALA A 111 1.79 9.13 -12.08
CA ALA A 111 2.47 10.40 -11.83
C ALA A 111 2.99 10.52 -10.39
N ARG A 112 4.02 11.34 -10.22
CA ARG A 112 4.64 11.62 -8.91
C ARG A 112 4.37 13.06 -8.52
N ILE A 113 3.94 13.28 -7.28
CA ILE A 113 3.74 14.62 -6.72
C ILE A 113 5.11 15.28 -6.55
N GLN A 114 5.26 16.48 -7.07
CA GLN A 114 6.47 17.29 -6.98
C GLN A 114 6.33 18.42 -5.95
N SER A 115 5.17 19.07 -5.90
CA SER A 115 4.86 20.13 -4.95
C SER A 115 3.37 20.33 -4.80
N ILE A 116 2.96 21.01 -3.72
CA ILE A 116 1.58 21.41 -3.45
C ILE A 116 1.59 22.88 -3.05
N ASP A 117 0.74 23.70 -3.69
CA ASP A 117 0.52 25.09 -3.25
C ASP A 117 -0.55 25.11 -2.16
N ASP A 118 -0.16 25.54 -0.97
CA ASP A 118 -0.99 25.53 0.22
C ASP A 118 -1.75 26.84 0.49
N ALA A 119 -1.43 27.92 -0.22
CA ALA A 119 -1.92 29.26 0.10
C ALA A 119 -3.46 29.36 0.06
N LYS A 120 -4.08 28.80 -0.97
CA LYS A 120 -5.54 28.83 -1.14
C LYS A 120 -6.25 27.98 -0.08
N VAL A 121 -5.69 26.80 0.21
CA VAL A 121 -6.22 25.89 1.22
C VAL A 121 -6.16 26.52 2.61
N LYS A 122 -5.02 27.12 2.97
CA LYS A 122 -4.86 27.85 4.24
C LYS A 122 -5.86 29.00 4.40
N ALA A 123 -6.07 29.80 3.38
CA ALA A 123 -7.02 30.91 3.42
C ALA A 123 -8.45 30.45 3.70
N ASP A 124 -8.88 29.33 3.13
CA ASP A 124 -10.22 28.78 3.38
C ASP A 124 -10.34 28.15 4.78
N LEU A 125 -9.30 27.45 5.26
CA LEU A 125 -9.25 26.92 6.63
C LEU A 125 -9.29 28.04 7.67
N ASP A 126 -8.55 29.13 7.45
CA ASP A 126 -8.55 30.31 8.34
C ASP A 126 -9.90 31.05 8.34
N ALA A 127 -10.65 30.95 7.23
CA ALA A 127 -12.03 31.40 7.14
C ALA A 127 -13.05 30.43 7.79
N GLY A 128 -12.60 29.40 8.48
CA GLY A 128 -13.44 28.40 9.18
C GLY A 128 -14.16 27.43 8.26
N LYS A 129 -13.70 27.23 7.02
CA LYS A 129 -14.29 26.28 6.09
C LYS A 129 -13.63 24.90 6.23
N ILE A 130 -14.42 23.86 6.00
CA ILE A 130 -13.92 22.51 5.73
C ILE A 130 -13.49 22.46 4.27
N VAL A 131 -12.24 22.10 4.01
CA VAL A 131 -11.69 22.02 2.64
C VAL A 131 -11.69 20.58 2.16
N ILE A 132 -12.26 20.34 0.98
CA ILE A 132 -12.36 19.00 0.39
C ILE A 132 -11.56 19.00 -0.92
N ILE A 133 -10.57 18.12 -1.03
CA ILE A 133 -9.66 18.08 -2.18
C ILE A 133 -9.74 16.70 -2.84
N THR A 134 -9.82 16.65 -4.17
CA THR A 134 -9.75 15.35 -4.86
C THR A 134 -8.44 14.64 -4.54
N GLY A 135 -8.54 13.39 -4.14
CA GLY A 135 -7.41 12.48 -4.16
C GLY A 135 -7.04 12.03 -5.58
N PHE A 136 -6.01 11.18 -5.70
CA PHE A 136 -5.65 10.44 -6.89
C PHE A 136 -5.09 11.26 -8.05
N GLN A 137 -5.23 12.58 -8.10
CA GLN A 137 -4.91 13.42 -9.25
C GLN A 137 -4.11 14.68 -8.90
N GLY A 138 -3.35 15.14 -9.87
CA GLY A 138 -2.68 16.44 -9.87
C GLY A 138 -2.62 17.01 -11.27
N VAL A 139 -1.73 17.97 -11.50
CA VAL A 139 -1.55 18.66 -12.78
C VAL A 139 -0.06 18.75 -13.11
N ASP A 140 0.30 18.43 -14.35
CA ASP A 140 1.67 18.59 -14.85
C ASP A 140 1.96 20.05 -15.24
N ASP A 141 3.20 20.35 -15.63
CA ASP A 141 3.61 21.69 -16.01
C ASP A 141 2.94 22.20 -17.30
N ASN A 142 2.37 21.32 -18.11
CA ASN A 142 1.63 21.65 -19.31
C ASN A 142 0.12 21.87 -19.05
N GLY A 143 -0.32 21.74 -17.79
CA GLY A 143 -1.72 21.86 -17.41
C GLY A 143 -2.56 20.60 -17.65
N ASN A 144 -1.94 19.46 -17.96
CA ASN A 144 -2.65 18.20 -18.11
C ASN A 144 -2.92 17.58 -16.74
N ILE A 145 -4.09 16.99 -16.59
CA ILE A 145 -4.41 16.18 -15.41
C ILE A 145 -3.61 14.87 -15.49
N ALA A 146 -2.94 14.53 -14.40
CA ALA A 146 -2.20 13.29 -14.26
C ALA A 146 -2.62 12.53 -13.00
N THR A 147 -2.86 11.22 -13.12
CA THR A 147 -3.27 10.38 -11.99
C THR A 147 -2.07 9.66 -11.36
N LEU A 148 -2.18 9.40 -10.04
CA LEU A 148 -1.08 8.85 -9.24
C LEU A 148 -1.02 7.32 -9.25
N GLY A 149 -1.95 6.66 -9.92
CA GLY A 149 -2.07 5.21 -9.94
C GLY A 149 -2.73 4.64 -8.68
N ARG A 150 -2.61 3.32 -8.46
CA ARG A 150 -3.24 2.62 -7.34
C ARG A 150 -2.83 3.23 -5.99
N GLY A 151 -3.79 3.39 -5.07
CA GLY A 151 -3.56 4.03 -3.77
C GLY A 151 -3.25 5.53 -3.86
N GLY A 152 -3.51 6.15 -5.01
CA GLY A 152 -3.23 7.56 -5.23
C GLY A 152 -3.97 8.49 -4.29
N SER A 153 -5.18 8.13 -3.82
CA SER A 153 -5.91 8.95 -2.83
C SER A 153 -5.24 8.92 -1.45
N ASP A 154 -4.67 7.76 -1.02
CA ASP A 154 -3.89 7.67 0.22
C ASP A 154 -2.63 8.53 0.10
N THR A 155 -1.92 8.41 -1.02
CA THR A 155 -0.72 9.22 -1.31
C THR A 155 -1.05 10.71 -1.35
N SER A 156 -2.16 11.13 -1.97
CA SER A 156 -2.61 12.53 -1.99
C SER A 156 -2.88 13.05 -0.58
N ALA A 157 -3.59 12.28 0.25
CA ALA A 157 -3.93 12.69 1.61
C ALA A 157 -2.69 12.92 2.47
N VAL A 158 -1.75 11.97 2.41
CA VAL A 158 -0.47 12.09 3.15
C VAL A 158 0.38 13.23 2.61
N ALA A 159 0.42 13.44 1.28
CA ALA A 159 1.16 14.56 0.69
C ALA A 159 0.58 15.92 1.08
N ILE A 160 -0.75 16.04 1.11
CA ILE A 160 -1.45 17.23 1.59
C ILE A 160 -1.16 17.44 3.08
N ALA A 161 -1.23 16.38 3.91
CA ALA A 161 -0.91 16.45 5.32
C ALA A 161 0.52 16.95 5.57
N ALA A 162 1.49 16.44 4.79
CA ALA A 162 2.89 16.88 4.83
C ALA A 162 3.05 18.37 4.46
N ALA A 163 2.48 18.79 3.31
CA ALA A 163 2.57 20.15 2.82
C ALA A 163 1.93 21.16 3.78
N MET A 164 0.79 20.79 4.35
CA MET A 164 0.03 21.61 5.29
C MET A 164 0.54 21.53 6.73
N LYS A 165 1.52 20.64 7.02
CA LYS A 165 2.02 20.34 8.38
C LYS A 165 0.90 19.94 9.33
N ALA A 166 0.03 19.04 8.87
CA ALA A 166 -1.06 18.52 9.68
C ALA A 166 -0.51 17.71 10.86
N GLU A 167 -1.23 17.75 11.98
CA GLU A 167 -0.88 16.99 13.19
C GLU A 167 -1.02 15.49 12.97
N GLU A 168 -2.04 15.07 12.22
CA GLU A 168 -2.30 13.65 11.90
C GLU A 168 -3.05 13.52 10.57
N CYS A 169 -2.79 12.41 9.86
CA CYS A 169 -3.55 11.96 8.69
C CYS A 169 -4.40 10.74 9.08
N LEU A 170 -5.72 10.87 9.11
CA LEU A 170 -6.67 9.84 9.45
C LEU A 170 -7.15 9.14 8.18
N ILE A 171 -6.80 7.86 8.00
CA ILE A 171 -7.20 7.06 6.83
C ILE A 171 -8.36 6.16 7.21
N TYR A 172 -9.56 6.56 6.81
CA TYR A 172 -10.79 5.80 6.99
C TYR A 172 -10.99 4.81 5.84
N THR A 173 -11.12 3.54 6.21
CA THR A 173 -11.27 2.43 5.28
C THR A 173 -12.36 1.46 5.76
N ASP A 174 -12.51 0.30 5.15
CA ASP A 174 -13.47 -0.74 5.51
C ASP A 174 -12.96 -1.71 6.60
N VAL A 175 -11.71 -1.53 7.05
CA VAL A 175 -11.14 -2.24 8.21
C VAL A 175 -10.89 -1.27 9.36
N ASP A 176 -10.84 -1.78 10.57
CA ASP A 176 -10.70 -0.97 11.80
C ASP A 176 -9.25 -0.80 12.28
N GLY A 177 -8.29 -1.16 11.45
CA GLY A 177 -6.86 -1.00 11.74
C GLY A 177 -5.97 -2.01 11.01
N VAL A 178 -4.72 -2.07 11.43
CA VAL A 178 -3.72 -3.03 10.98
C VAL A 178 -3.71 -4.21 11.96
N TYR A 179 -3.68 -5.43 11.44
CA TYR A 179 -3.72 -6.66 12.24
C TYR A 179 -2.40 -7.41 12.16
N THR A 180 -2.14 -8.25 13.15
CA THR A 180 -0.98 -9.15 13.18
C THR A 180 -0.91 -10.09 11.99
N THR A 181 -2.03 -10.40 11.36
CA THR A 181 -2.19 -11.01 10.03
C THR A 181 -3.62 -10.78 9.52
N ASP A 182 -3.98 -11.30 8.36
CA ASP A 182 -5.35 -11.21 7.82
C ASP A 182 -6.34 -12.00 8.71
N PRO A 183 -7.32 -11.35 9.37
CA PRO A 183 -8.28 -12.02 10.24
C PRO A 183 -9.21 -13.01 9.50
N ARG A 184 -9.26 -12.96 8.17
CA ARG A 184 -10.00 -13.95 7.35
C ARG A 184 -9.24 -15.28 7.24
N VAL A 185 -7.92 -15.28 7.49
CA VAL A 185 -7.06 -16.48 7.49
C VAL A 185 -6.83 -16.98 8.91
N VAL A 186 -6.68 -16.08 9.87
CA VAL A 186 -6.46 -16.37 11.29
C VAL A 186 -7.47 -15.58 12.11
N SER A 187 -8.47 -16.26 12.67
CA SER A 187 -9.53 -15.63 13.49
C SER A 187 -9.02 -14.95 14.75
N GLU A 188 -7.91 -15.43 15.28
CA GLU A 188 -7.21 -14.93 16.47
C GLU A 188 -6.26 -13.75 16.17
N ALA A 189 -6.23 -13.30 14.90
CA ALA A 189 -5.43 -12.13 14.53
C ALA A 189 -5.89 -10.91 15.33
N ARG A 190 -4.91 -10.21 15.92
CA ARG A 190 -5.16 -9.07 16.80
C ARG A 190 -4.87 -7.75 16.09
N ARG A 191 -5.71 -6.76 16.33
CA ARG A 191 -5.44 -5.40 15.86
C ARG A 191 -4.30 -4.78 16.65
N LEU A 192 -3.33 -4.22 15.96
CA LEU A 192 -2.23 -3.46 16.52
C LEU A 192 -2.72 -2.06 16.96
N LYS A 193 -2.35 -1.60 18.15
CA LYS A 193 -2.64 -0.23 18.58
C LYS A 193 -1.70 0.75 17.90
N THR A 194 -0.43 0.38 17.81
CA THR A 194 0.65 1.13 17.18
C THR A 194 1.47 0.22 16.30
N ILE A 195 2.09 0.78 15.27
CA ILE A 195 3.07 0.11 14.41
C ILE A 195 4.06 1.15 13.90
N THR A 196 5.33 0.78 13.74
CA THR A 196 6.32 1.69 13.17
C THR A 196 6.13 1.86 11.66
N PHE A 197 6.60 2.98 11.09
CA PHE A 197 6.57 3.17 9.63
C PHE A 197 7.37 2.10 8.89
N GLU A 198 8.48 1.63 9.45
CA GLU A 198 9.29 0.58 8.84
C GLU A 198 8.52 -0.74 8.75
N GLU A 199 7.90 -1.17 9.84
CA GLU A 199 7.07 -2.40 9.85
C GLU A 199 5.84 -2.28 8.96
N MET A 200 5.15 -1.12 8.99
CA MET A 200 3.99 -0.90 8.14
C MET A 200 4.36 -0.93 6.66
N LEU A 201 5.51 -0.34 6.28
CA LEU A 201 6.01 -0.36 4.91
C LEU A 201 6.30 -1.79 4.45
N GLU A 202 6.94 -2.61 5.30
CA GLU A 202 7.18 -4.02 5.00
C GLU A 202 5.86 -4.80 4.88
N LEU A 203 4.93 -4.65 5.83
CA LEU A 203 3.63 -5.32 5.75
C LEU A 203 2.86 -4.92 4.48
N ALA A 204 2.88 -3.63 4.12
CA ALA A 204 2.22 -3.14 2.91
C ALA A 204 2.85 -3.69 1.63
N SER A 205 4.18 -3.76 1.57
CA SER A 205 4.93 -4.31 0.42
C SER A 205 4.76 -5.82 0.28
N LEU A 206 4.53 -6.52 1.39
CA LEU A 206 4.43 -7.98 1.46
C LEU A 206 3.00 -8.51 1.30
N GLY A 207 2.01 -7.64 1.03
CA GLY A 207 0.65 -8.05 0.69
C GLY A 207 -0.43 -7.69 1.70
N SER A 208 -0.12 -6.98 2.78
CA SER A 208 -1.15 -6.34 3.61
C SER A 208 -1.83 -5.24 2.78
N LYS A 209 -3.12 -5.42 2.49
CA LYS A 209 -3.87 -4.52 1.58
C LYS A 209 -4.51 -3.32 2.29
N VAL A 210 -4.11 -3.04 3.54
CA VAL A 210 -4.71 -1.97 4.34
C VAL A 210 -4.28 -0.60 3.84
N LEU A 211 -2.99 -0.42 3.57
CA LEU A 211 -2.40 0.78 2.98
C LEU A 211 -1.54 0.45 1.78
N GLN A 212 -1.40 1.41 0.89
CA GLN A 212 -0.44 1.31 -0.21
C GLN A 212 0.97 1.65 0.28
N SER A 213 1.96 0.84 -0.09
CA SER A 213 3.36 1.05 0.30
C SER A 213 3.86 2.45 -0.02
N ARG A 214 3.52 3.00 -1.18
CA ARG A 214 3.89 4.37 -1.57
C ARG A 214 3.35 5.45 -0.61
N SER A 215 2.14 5.29 -0.07
CA SER A 215 1.59 6.25 0.90
C SER A 215 2.29 6.13 2.26
N VAL A 216 2.65 4.92 2.68
CA VAL A 216 3.41 4.67 3.91
C VAL A 216 4.82 5.24 3.80
N GLU A 217 5.51 4.98 2.66
CA GLU A 217 6.84 5.56 2.36
C GLU A 217 6.80 7.08 2.42
N PHE A 218 5.80 7.70 1.78
CA PHE A 218 5.63 9.15 1.78
C PHE A 218 5.39 9.69 3.20
N ALA A 219 4.50 9.04 3.98
CA ALA A 219 4.24 9.40 5.36
C ALA A 219 5.51 9.30 6.23
N GLY A 220 6.31 8.26 6.05
CA GLY A 220 7.58 8.07 6.72
C GLY A 220 8.60 9.16 6.36
N ASN A 221 8.81 9.44 5.08
CA ASN A 221 9.77 10.43 4.60
C ASN A 221 9.46 11.86 5.09
N TYR A 222 8.18 12.21 5.16
CA TYR A 222 7.72 13.55 5.60
C TYR A 222 7.30 13.60 7.07
N ARG A 223 7.46 12.51 7.81
CA ARG A 223 7.13 12.39 9.24
C ARG A 223 5.69 12.78 9.57
N VAL A 224 4.74 12.30 8.77
CA VAL A 224 3.30 12.52 8.98
C VAL A 224 2.73 11.39 9.82
N PRO A 225 2.35 11.60 11.09
CA PRO A 225 1.63 10.60 11.87
C PRO A 225 0.37 10.20 11.12
N THR A 226 0.16 8.90 10.96
CA THR A 226 -0.94 8.38 10.15
C THR A 226 -1.71 7.33 10.95
N ARG A 227 -3.03 7.42 10.97
CA ARG A 227 -3.88 6.46 11.67
C ARG A 227 -4.86 5.80 10.73
N VAL A 228 -4.98 4.49 10.83
CA VAL A 228 -5.97 3.69 10.10
C VAL A 228 -7.20 3.47 10.97
N LEU A 229 -8.36 3.83 10.45
CA LEU A 229 -9.64 3.84 11.15
C LEU A 229 -10.74 3.20 10.30
N SER A 230 -11.76 2.63 10.94
CA SER A 230 -12.94 2.17 10.23
C SER A 230 -13.88 3.32 9.88
N SER A 231 -14.31 3.38 8.61
CA SER A 231 -15.40 4.25 8.18
C SER A 231 -16.79 3.68 8.47
N LEU A 232 -16.85 2.43 8.96
CA LEU A 232 -18.09 1.68 9.17
C LEU A 232 -18.65 1.82 10.60
N THR A 233 -17.87 2.40 11.51
CA THR A 233 -18.31 2.73 12.87
C THR A 233 -19.36 3.83 12.86
N ASP A 234 -20.10 3.97 13.95
CA ASP A 234 -21.07 5.07 14.13
C ASP A 234 -20.37 6.43 13.90
N PRO A 235 -20.82 7.25 12.95
CA PRO A 235 -20.26 8.58 12.74
C PRO A 235 -20.41 9.51 13.93
N LEU A 236 -21.35 9.24 14.84
CA LEU A 236 -21.63 10.03 16.04
C LEU A 236 -20.94 9.50 17.31
N MET A 237 -20.12 8.43 17.21
CA MET A 237 -19.36 7.96 18.37
C MET A 237 -18.53 9.11 18.99
N PRO A 238 -18.27 9.10 20.32
CA PRO A 238 -17.49 10.14 20.97
C PRO A 238 -16.14 10.39 20.30
N LEU A 239 -15.77 11.66 20.14
CA LEU A 239 -14.53 12.04 19.46
C LEU A 239 -13.29 11.42 20.10
N GLU A 240 -13.23 11.41 21.43
CA GLU A 240 -12.11 10.83 22.18
C GLU A 240 -11.96 9.31 21.92
N GLU A 241 -13.08 8.60 21.83
CA GLU A 241 -13.09 7.17 21.49
C GLU A 241 -12.61 6.95 20.06
N GLU A 242 -13.05 7.75 19.10
CA GLU A 242 -12.63 7.66 17.71
C GLU A 242 -11.16 8.00 17.54
N ALA A 243 -10.67 9.07 18.17
CA ALA A 243 -9.28 9.52 18.11
C ALA A 243 -8.29 8.48 18.69
N ASN A 244 -8.74 7.66 19.65
CA ASN A 244 -7.93 6.59 20.26
C ASN A 244 -8.19 5.20 19.64
N SER A 245 -9.06 5.12 18.63
CA SER A 245 -9.34 3.85 17.94
C SER A 245 -8.35 3.59 16.80
N GLY A 246 -8.48 2.43 16.17
CA GLY A 246 -7.68 2.08 15.00
C GLY A 246 -6.23 1.72 15.32
N THR A 247 -5.36 1.93 14.34
CA THR A 247 -3.91 1.69 14.45
C THR A 247 -3.15 2.97 14.11
N LEU A 248 -2.33 3.45 15.03
CA LEU A 248 -1.42 4.59 14.80
C LEU A 248 -0.13 4.08 14.16
N ILE A 249 0.29 4.70 13.08
CA ILE A 249 1.58 4.48 12.42
C ILE A 249 2.47 5.67 12.77
N SER A 250 3.55 5.44 13.48
CA SER A 250 4.43 6.49 13.99
C SER A 250 5.91 6.10 13.94
N PHE A 251 6.77 7.05 14.31
CA PHE A 251 8.21 6.80 14.48
C PHE A 251 8.57 6.36 15.90
N GLU A 252 7.66 6.59 16.84
CA GLU A 252 7.90 6.24 18.22
C GLU A 252 7.67 4.74 18.37
N GLU A 253 8.73 4.06 18.71
CA GLU A 253 8.64 2.72 19.27
C GLU A 253 7.88 2.84 20.59
N ASP A 254 6.91 1.96 20.80
CA ASP A 254 6.16 1.94 22.06
C ASP A 254 7.17 1.70 23.19
N THR A 255 7.35 2.68 24.07
CA THR A 255 8.40 2.69 25.12
C THR A 255 8.13 1.71 26.27
N HIS A 256 7.19 0.80 26.13
CA HIS A 256 6.96 -0.27 27.09
C HIS A 256 8.05 -1.33 27.00
N MET A 257 8.64 -1.64 28.14
CA MET A 257 9.94 -2.28 28.40
C MET A 257 10.31 -3.56 27.63
N GLU A 258 9.42 -4.23 26.91
CA GLU A 258 9.75 -5.32 25.99
C GLU A 258 8.77 -5.29 24.83
N GLN A 259 9.25 -4.88 23.66
CA GLN A 259 8.48 -4.93 22.43
C GLN A 259 8.28 -6.38 21.98
N ALA A 260 7.14 -6.65 21.36
CA ALA A 260 6.96 -7.90 20.64
C ALA A 260 8.06 -8.01 19.57
N VAL A 261 8.77 -9.13 19.57
CA VAL A 261 9.85 -9.39 18.60
C VAL A 261 9.31 -9.38 17.17
N ILE A 262 8.06 -9.83 17.01
CA ILE A 262 7.33 -9.93 15.76
C ILE A 262 6.03 -9.12 15.86
N SER A 263 5.84 -8.23 14.91
CA SER A 263 4.63 -7.40 14.81
C SER A 263 3.54 -8.02 13.96
N GLY A 264 3.92 -8.86 12.99
CA GLY A 264 2.92 -9.53 12.16
C GLY A 264 3.47 -10.48 11.12
N ILE A 265 2.52 -11.16 10.47
CA ILE A 265 2.76 -12.07 9.36
C ILE A 265 2.00 -11.58 8.14
N ALA A 266 2.74 -11.27 7.09
CA ALA A 266 2.19 -10.94 5.78
C ALA A 266 2.33 -12.11 4.81
N PHE A 267 1.46 -12.18 3.82
CA PHE A 267 1.55 -13.17 2.75
C PHE A 267 1.11 -12.60 1.42
N ASN A 268 1.71 -13.10 0.35
CA ASN A 268 1.34 -12.75 -1.02
C ASN A 268 1.11 -14.01 -1.85
N ARG A 269 -0.06 -14.09 -2.50
CA ARG A 269 -0.43 -15.18 -3.42
C ARG A 269 -0.05 -14.86 -4.87
N ASP A 270 0.22 -13.61 -5.18
CA ASP A 270 0.53 -13.15 -6.54
C ASP A 270 2.05 -13.26 -6.79
N GLU A 271 2.58 -14.47 -6.66
CA GLU A 271 3.99 -14.80 -6.83
C GLU A 271 4.16 -15.92 -7.83
N ALA A 272 5.19 -15.82 -8.67
CA ALA A 272 5.69 -16.89 -9.52
C ALA A 272 7.21 -16.90 -9.48
N LYS A 273 7.78 -18.10 -9.35
CA LYS A 273 9.23 -18.33 -9.29
C LYS A 273 9.76 -18.66 -10.68
N ILE A 274 10.89 -18.08 -11.07
CA ILE A 274 11.65 -18.41 -12.27
C ILE A 274 13.07 -18.75 -11.88
N THR A 275 13.61 -19.82 -12.44
CA THR A 275 14.98 -20.29 -12.19
C THR A 275 15.73 -20.47 -13.51
N VAL A 276 16.89 -19.83 -13.61
CA VAL A 276 17.85 -19.98 -14.71
C VAL A 276 19.01 -20.79 -14.17
N LEU A 277 19.19 -22.00 -14.66
CA LEU A 277 20.16 -22.98 -14.15
C LEU A 277 21.44 -23.00 -14.99
N GLY A 278 22.56 -23.17 -14.31
CA GLY A 278 23.86 -23.49 -14.91
C GLY A 278 24.43 -22.39 -15.82
N VAL A 279 24.21 -21.12 -15.47
CA VAL A 279 24.79 -19.97 -16.17
C VAL A 279 26.28 -19.85 -15.82
N PRO A 280 27.19 -19.56 -16.78
CA PRO A 280 28.58 -19.32 -16.48
C PRO A 280 28.79 -18.20 -15.43
N ASP A 281 29.48 -18.50 -14.33
CA ASP A 281 29.72 -17.55 -13.24
C ASP A 281 30.81 -16.56 -13.65
N LYS A 282 30.38 -15.41 -14.15
CA LYS A 282 31.24 -14.33 -14.60
C LYS A 282 30.62 -12.95 -14.28
N PRO A 283 31.42 -11.90 -14.11
CA PRO A 283 30.90 -10.55 -13.89
C PRO A 283 29.86 -10.16 -14.94
N GLY A 284 28.71 -9.62 -14.49
CA GLY A 284 27.63 -9.15 -15.34
C GLY A 284 26.50 -10.17 -15.58
N VAL A 285 26.60 -11.40 -15.11
CA VAL A 285 25.56 -12.42 -15.33
C VAL A 285 24.19 -11.97 -14.83
N ALA A 286 24.09 -11.41 -13.64
CA ALA A 286 22.83 -10.91 -13.08
C ALA A 286 22.21 -9.81 -13.96
N TYR A 287 23.03 -8.90 -14.49
CA TYR A 287 22.58 -7.86 -15.41
C TYR A 287 22.03 -8.45 -16.72
N HIS A 288 22.73 -9.44 -17.29
CA HIS A 288 22.29 -10.10 -18.54
C HIS A 288 20.99 -10.88 -18.36
N ILE A 289 20.69 -11.39 -17.14
CA ILE A 289 19.42 -12.07 -16.84
C ILE A 289 18.31 -11.04 -16.60
N LEU A 290 18.55 -10.04 -15.74
CA LEU A 290 17.52 -9.12 -15.30
C LEU A 290 17.34 -7.89 -16.22
N GLY A 291 18.33 -7.53 -17.03
CA GLY A 291 18.22 -6.40 -17.95
C GLY A 291 17.02 -6.53 -18.90
N PRO A 292 16.90 -7.61 -19.67
CA PRO A 292 15.73 -7.82 -20.54
C PRO A 292 14.38 -7.86 -19.81
N ILE A 293 14.36 -8.31 -18.56
CA ILE A 293 13.16 -8.31 -17.70
C ILE A 293 12.80 -6.86 -17.31
N SER A 294 13.80 -6.07 -16.92
CA SER A 294 13.62 -4.65 -16.60
C SER A 294 13.17 -3.84 -17.82
N ASP A 295 13.78 -4.07 -18.98
CA ASP A 295 13.44 -3.40 -20.25
C ASP A 295 11.99 -3.72 -20.69
N ALA A 296 11.48 -4.91 -20.30
CA ALA A 296 10.09 -5.29 -20.49
C ALA A 296 9.13 -4.71 -19.45
N ASN A 297 9.65 -3.88 -18.51
CA ASN A 297 8.94 -3.27 -17.39
C ASN A 297 8.28 -4.31 -16.46
N ILE A 298 8.99 -5.42 -16.19
CA ILE A 298 8.59 -6.47 -15.27
C ILE A 298 9.30 -6.25 -13.94
N GLU A 299 8.53 -6.18 -12.86
CA GLU A 299 9.05 -6.02 -11.50
C GLU A 299 9.52 -7.37 -10.94
N VAL A 300 10.69 -7.36 -10.31
CA VAL A 300 11.30 -8.54 -9.66
C VAL A 300 11.35 -8.27 -8.16
N ASP A 301 10.98 -9.27 -7.35
CA ASP A 301 10.91 -9.13 -5.89
C ASP A 301 12.07 -9.90 -5.20
N MET A 302 11.95 -11.22 -5.01
CA MET A 302 13.01 -12.01 -4.39
C MET A 302 14.05 -12.38 -5.44
N ILE A 303 15.35 -12.24 -5.10
CA ILE A 303 16.46 -12.65 -5.96
C ILE A 303 17.43 -13.50 -5.15
N ILE A 304 17.77 -14.69 -5.66
CA ILE A 304 18.77 -15.57 -5.07
C ILE A 304 19.74 -16.05 -6.15
N GLN A 305 21.01 -15.85 -5.91
CA GLN A 305 22.09 -16.37 -6.73
C GLN A 305 23.03 -17.22 -5.87
N ASN A 306 23.28 -18.45 -6.28
CA ASN A 306 24.21 -19.36 -5.59
C ASN A 306 25.36 -19.74 -6.53
N GLN A 307 26.58 -19.61 -6.06
CA GLN A 307 27.75 -20.07 -6.78
C GLN A 307 27.80 -21.60 -6.77
N SER A 308 28.00 -22.22 -7.93
CA SER A 308 28.22 -23.67 -8.03
C SER A 308 29.70 -24.03 -8.08
N VAL A 309 30.00 -25.31 -7.85
CA VAL A 309 31.40 -25.82 -7.75
C VAL A 309 32.13 -25.85 -9.10
N GLU A 310 31.43 -25.72 -10.23
CA GLU A 310 32.01 -25.87 -11.58
C GLU A 310 32.11 -24.58 -12.39
N GLY A 311 32.17 -23.42 -11.70
CA GLY A 311 32.21 -22.11 -12.38
C GLY A 311 30.91 -21.75 -13.08
N LYS A 312 29.81 -22.29 -12.61
CA LYS A 312 28.43 -21.96 -12.99
C LYS A 312 27.69 -21.39 -11.82
N THR A 313 26.58 -20.70 -12.07
CA THR A 313 25.67 -20.18 -11.06
C THR A 313 24.25 -20.51 -11.43
N ASP A 314 23.42 -20.69 -10.42
CA ASP A 314 21.96 -20.77 -10.56
C ASP A 314 21.38 -19.43 -10.10
N PHE A 315 20.44 -18.92 -10.86
CA PHE A 315 19.81 -17.64 -10.59
C PHE A 315 18.29 -17.83 -10.49
N THR A 316 17.73 -17.56 -9.34
CA THR A 316 16.30 -17.69 -9.07
C THR A 316 15.72 -16.37 -8.62
N PHE A 317 14.57 -16.00 -9.17
CA PHE A 317 13.87 -14.80 -8.76
C PHE A 317 12.34 -14.98 -8.84
N THR A 318 11.59 -14.03 -8.26
CA THR A 318 10.13 -14.03 -8.33
C THR A 318 9.62 -12.81 -9.08
N VAL A 319 8.48 -13.00 -9.74
CA VAL A 319 7.69 -11.98 -10.44
C VAL A 319 6.22 -12.16 -10.08
N THR A 320 5.35 -11.19 -10.42
CA THR A 320 3.91 -11.40 -10.29
C THR A 320 3.42 -12.49 -11.25
N ARG A 321 2.36 -13.20 -10.90
CA ARG A 321 1.78 -14.25 -11.75
C ARG A 321 1.35 -13.75 -13.12
N GLY A 322 0.86 -12.50 -13.17
CA GLY A 322 0.44 -11.88 -14.41
C GLY A 322 1.57 -11.70 -15.42
N GLU A 323 2.80 -11.55 -14.95
CA GLU A 323 3.99 -11.33 -15.77
C GLU A 323 4.81 -12.59 -16.01
N TYR A 324 4.47 -13.69 -15.32
CA TYR A 324 5.22 -14.95 -15.38
C TYR A 324 5.45 -15.48 -16.80
N ALA A 325 4.40 -15.56 -17.60
CA ALA A 325 4.50 -16.11 -18.96
C ALA A 325 5.39 -15.24 -19.85
N LYS A 326 5.30 -13.91 -19.72
CA LYS A 326 6.12 -12.94 -20.46
C LYS A 326 7.58 -13.03 -20.03
N ALA A 327 7.86 -13.06 -18.73
CA ALA A 327 9.20 -13.18 -18.19
C ALA A 327 9.87 -14.49 -18.59
N LEU A 328 9.16 -15.62 -18.51
CA LEU A 328 9.64 -16.93 -18.92
C LEU A 328 10.01 -16.95 -20.41
N ALA A 329 9.17 -16.40 -21.28
CA ALA A 329 9.42 -16.31 -22.72
C ALA A 329 10.67 -15.49 -23.06
N ILE A 330 10.89 -14.37 -22.36
CA ILE A 330 12.09 -13.53 -22.53
C ILE A 330 13.35 -14.34 -22.18
N LEU A 331 13.36 -15.05 -21.06
CA LEU A 331 14.51 -15.81 -20.61
C LEU A 331 14.79 -17.04 -21.48
N GLU A 332 13.74 -17.70 -21.97
CA GLU A 332 13.91 -18.80 -22.94
C GLU A 332 14.53 -18.33 -24.25
N ALA A 333 14.11 -17.16 -24.73
CA ALA A 333 14.69 -16.55 -25.94
C ALA A 333 16.15 -16.18 -25.78
N THR A 334 16.58 -15.75 -24.59
CA THR A 334 17.97 -15.36 -24.29
C THR A 334 18.82 -16.51 -23.70
N ARG A 335 18.25 -17.68 -23.49
CA ARG A 335 18.91 -18.82 -22.82
C ARG A 335 20.26 -19.20 -23.44
N ALA A 336 20.33 -19.25 -24.77
CA ALA A 336 21.56 -19.64 -25.48
C ALA A 336 22.66 -18.58 -25.28
N ASP A 337 22.32 -17.30 -25.34
CA ASP A 337 23.26 -16.19 -25.16
C ASP A 337 23.78 -16.10 -23.72
N LEU A 338 22.93 -16.46 -22.75
CA LEU A 338 23.31 -16.59 -21.35
C LEU A 338 24.19 -17.81 -21.09
N GLY A 339 24.24 -18.78 -21.99
CA GLY A 339 24.89 -20.08 -21.78
C GLY A 339 24.21 -20.92 -20.69
N ALA A 340 22.92 -20.67 -20.44
CA ALA A 340 22.16 -21.35 -19.41
C ALA A 340 21.80 -22.80 -19.84
N ALA A 341 21.92 -23.74 -18.91
CA ALA A 341 21.53 -25.13 -19.14
C ALA A 341 20.01 -25.26 -19.34
N SER A 342 19.22 -24.58 -18.51
CA SER A 342 17.76 -24.56 -18.63
C SER A 342 17.15 -23.31 -17.97
N VAL A 343 15.93 -22.98 -18.39
CA VAL A 343 15.04 -22.03 -17.71
C VAL A 343 13.80 -22.80 -17.29
N SER A 344 13.34 -22.59 -16.08
CA SER A 344 12.13 -23.23 -15.54
C SER A 344 11.39 -22.28 -14.62
N GLY A 345 10.14 -22.56 -14.33
CA GLY A 345 9.38 -21.72 -13.41
C GLY A 345 8.20 -22.45 -12.79
N ASP A 346 7.66 -21.85 -11.74
CA ASP A 346 6.49 -22.32 -11.02
C ASP A 346 5.62 -21.12 -10.61
N ALA A 347 4.37 -21.11 -11.07
CA ALA A 347 3.38 -20.08 -10.76
C ALA A 347 2.45 -20.47 -9.58
N LYS A 348 2.66 -21.64 -8.97
CA LYS A 348 1.86 -22.14 -7.84
C LYS A 348 2.62 -21.98 -6.51
N VAL A 349 3.16 -20.81 -6.30
CA VAL A 349 3.92 -20.47 -5.10
C VAL A 349 3.30 -19.29 -4.39
N SER A 350 3.57 -19.16 -3.09
CA SER A 350 3.18 -18.01 -2.27
C SER A 350 4.34 -17.62 -1.38
N LYS A 351 4.45 -16.31 -1.15
CA LYS A 351 5.41 -15.75 -0.20
C LYS A 351 4.73 -15.58 1.16
N VAL A 352 5.39 -16.03 2.23
CA VAL A 352 4.98 -15.80 3.63
C VAL A 352 6.15 -15.13 4.34
N SER A 353 5.85 -14.05 5.06
CA SER A 353 6.86 -13.19 5.67
C SER A 353 6.51 -12.90 7.13
N VAL A 354 7.48 -13.02 8.00
CA VAL A 354 7.43 -12.59 9.40
C VAL A 354 8.10 -11.23 9.48
N VAL A 355 7.45 -10.25 10.10
CA VAL A 355 7.89 -8.84 10.17
C VAL A 355 7.94 -8.38 11.62
N GLY A 356 8.99 -7.67 12.02
CA GLY A 356 9.11 -7.03 13.32
C GLY A 356 10.48 -6.40 13.54
N VAL A 357 10.52 -5.16 14.01
CA VAL A 357 11.78 -4.44 14.34
C VAL A 357 12.56 -5.11 15.48
N GLY A 358 11.87 -5.82 16.35
CA GLY A 358 12.51 -6.57 17.44
C GLY A 358 13.43 -7.70 16.97
N MET A 359 13.32 -8.16 15.72
CA MET A 359 14.21 -9.18 15.15
C MET A 359 15.67 -8.73 15.08
N ARG A 360 15.96 -7.42 15.02
CA ARG A 360 17.32 -6.86 15.01
C ARG A 360 18.15 -7.29 16.22
N SER A 361 17.52 -7.44 17.38
CA SER A 361 18.16 -7.74 18.65
C SER A 361 17.94 -9.16 19.15
N HIS A 362 17.09 -9.96 18.46
CA HIS A 362 16.72 -11.30 18.92
C HIS A 362 17.21 -12.39 17.98
N VAL A 363 17.99 -13.33 18.54
CA VAL A 363 18.43 -14.52 17.83
C VAL A 363 17.34 -15.61 17.87
N GLY A 364 17.30 -16.45 16.84
CA GLY A 364 16.44 -17.65 16.84
C GLY A 364 15.11 -17.52 16.12
N VAL A 365 14.67 -16.32 15.69
CA VAL A 365 13.43 -16.11 14.95
C VAL A 365 13.38 -16.98 13.69
N ALA A 366 14.46 -16.95 12.89
CA ALA A 366 14.55 -17.79 11.68
C ALA A 366 14.45 -19.28 12.01
N SER A 367 15.16 -19.74 13.04
CA SER A 367 15.10 -21.14 13.47
C SER A 367 13.72 -21.57 13.93
N GLN A 368 13.00 -20.70 14.64
CA GLN A 368 11.63 -20.96 15.08
C GLN A 368 10.69 -21.01 13.88
N MET A 369 10.78 -20.08 12.93
CA MET A 369 10.01 -20.06 11.70
C MET A 369 10.22 -21.36 10.90
N PHE A 370 11.48 -21.75 10.66
CA PHE A 370 11.80 -22.92 9.84
C PHE A 370 11.39 -24.23 10.55
N ARG A 371 11.57 -24.32 11.88
CA ARG A 371 11.10 -25.47 12.67
C ARG A 371 9.57 -25.60 12.55
N THR A 372 8.82 -24.52 12.75
CA THR A 372 7.36 -24.53 12.65
C THR A 372 6.89 -25.03 11.28
N LEU A 373 7.49 -24.52 10.20
CA LEU A 373 7.14 -24.96 8.85
C LEU A 373 7.50 -26.43 8.62
N SER A 374 8.62 -26.89 9.15
CA SER A 374 9.06 -28.30 9.07
C SER A 374 8.11 -29.23 9.83
N GLU A 375 7.66 -28.88 11.02
CA GLU A 375 6.70 -29.63 11.82
C GLU A 375 5.35 -29.78 11.12
N GLU A 376 4.94 -28.78 10.34
CA GLU A 376 3.74 -28.80 9.49
C GLU A 376 3.96 -29.50 8.12
N GLY A 377 5.16 -30.01 7.86
CA GLY A 377 5.49 -30.69 6.60
C GLY A 377 5.54 -29.73 5.39
N ILE A 378 5.81 -28.46 5.61
CA ILE A 378 5.88 -27.43 4.58
C ILE A 378 7.32 -27.26 4.12
N ASN A 379 7.58 -27.54 2.83
CA ASN A 379 8.88 -27.34 2.23
C ASN A 379 9.11 -25.88 1.84
N ILE A 380 10.30 -25.35 2.13
CA ILE A 380 10.73 -24.00 1.78
C ILE A 380 11.46 -24.05 0.44
N LEU A 381 11.03 -23.23 -0.51
CA LEU A 381 11.57 -23.15 -1.87
C LEU A 381 12.63 -22.05 -2.02
N MET A 382 12.46 -20.94 -1.32
CA MET A 382 13.39 -19.81 -1.27
C MET A 382 13.31 -19.15 0.09
N ILE A 383 14.40 -18.49 0.51
CA ILE A 383 14.49 -17.70 1.73
C ILE A 383 15.09 -16.34 1.37
N SER A 384 14.53 -15.27 1.91
CA SER A 384 15.10 -13.92 1.85
C SER A 384 14.96 -13.27 3.21
N THR A 385 15.99 -12.58 3.67
CA THR A 385 16.02 -11.95 4.99
C THR A 385 16.47 -10.49 4.89
N SER A 386 15.93 -9.64 5.77
CA SER A 386 16.45 -8.33 6.09
C SER A 386 16.56 -8.17 7.61
N GLU A 387 16.87 -6.98 8.08
CA GLU A 387 16.95 -6.72 9.54
C GLU A 387 15.61 -6.89 10.26
N ILE A 388 14.49 -6.66 9.58
CA ILE A 388 13.15 -6.63 10.17
C ILE A 388 12.16 -7.59 9.51
N LYS A 389 12.62 -8.45 8.58
CA LYS A 389 11.77 -9.46 7.96
C LYS A 389 12.49 -10.73 7.61
N ILE A 390 11.77 -11.85 7.64
CA ILE A 390 12.17 -13.13 7.07
C ILE A 390 11.05 -13.58 6.16
N SER A 391 11.35 -13.75 4.90
CA SER A 391 10.40 -14.20 3.87
C SER A 391 10.76 -15.59 3.38
N VAL A 392 9.79 -16.45 3.23
CA VAL A 392 9.91 -17.75 2.59
C VAL A 392 8.94 -17.86 1.43
N LEU A 393 9.39 -18.53 0.38
CA LEU A 393 8.53 -18.97 -0.71
C LEU A 393 8.18 -20.44 -0.49
N ILE A 394 6.90 -20.78 -0.58
CA ILE A 394 6.36 -22.11 -0.37
C ILE A 394 5.34 -22.45 -1.45
N ASP A 395 4.96 -23.73 -1.57
CA ASP A 395 3.83 -24.15 -2.41
C ASP A 395 2.54 -23.45 -1.94
N GLU A 396 1.79 -22.86 -2.87
CA GLU A 396 0.58 -22.05 -2.62
C GLU A 396 -0.46 -22.76 -1.76
N LYS A 397 -0.61 -24.08 -1.92
CA LYS A 397 -1.61 -24.87 -1.18
C LYS A 397 -1.40 -24.86 0.34
N TYR A 398 -0.17 -24.59 0.80
CA TYR A 398 0.18 -24.57 2.22
C TYR A 398 0.16 -23.15 2.83
N MET A 399 -0.12 -22.10 2.05
CA MET A 399 0.01 -20.72 2.51
C MET A 399 -0.81 -20.45 3.77
N GLU A 400 -2.08 -20.82 3.80
CA GLU A 400 -2.94 -20.56 4.98
C GLU A 400 -2.52 -21.37 6.20
N LEU A 401 -2.07 -22.63 6.00
CA LEU A 401 -1.54 -23.46 7.08
C LEU A 401 -0.28 -22.81 7.67
N ALA A 402 0.65 -22.39 6.81
CA ALA A 402 1.87 -21.70 7.24
C ALA A 402 1.57 -20.44 8.05
N VAL A 403 0.65 -19.59 7.58
CA VAL A 403 0.27 -18.36 8.30
C VAL A 403 -0.31 -18.67 9.67
N ARG A 404 -1.24 -19.63 9.78
CA ARG A 404 -1.83 -20.05 11.07
C ARG A 404 -0.80 -20.64 12.03
N ALA A 405 0.05 -21.52 11.54
CA ALA A 405 1.08 -22.15 12.37
C ALA A 405 2.11 -21.14 12.89
N LEU A 406 2.56 -20.23 12.03
CA LEU A 406 3.50 -19.18 12.41
C LEU A 406 2.87 -18.17 13.37
N HIS A 407 1.62 -17.76 13.15
CA HIS A 407 0.91 -16.84 14.06
C HIS A 407 0.84 -17.41 15.47
N LYS A 408 0.51 -18.69 15.59
CA LYS A 408 0.50 -19.41 16.87
C LYS A 408 1.91 -19.57 17.46
N ALA A 409 2.90 -19.95 16.63
CA ALA A 409 4.27 -20.19 17.08
C ALA A 409 4.93 -18.92 17.65
N PHE A 410 4.60 -17.74 17.11
CA PHE A 410 5.10 -16.45 17.60
C PHE A 410 4.17 -15.77 18.63
N ASP A 411 3.15 -16.49 19.11
CA ASP A 411 2.20 -16.03 20.15
C ASP A 411 1.53 -14.67 19.81
N LEU A 412 1.22 -14.43 18.54
CA LEU A 412 0.72 -13.14 18.08
C LEU A 412 -0.74 -12.85 18.50
N GLU A 413 -1.42 -13.82 19.05
CA GLU A 413 -2.74 -13.65 19.68
C GLU A 413 -2.66 -12.91 21.01
N ASN A 414 -1.53 -13.01 21.74
CA ASN A 414 -1.32 -12.44 23.06
C ASN A 414 -0.29 -11.29 23.09
N ALA A 415 0.48 -11.11 22.02
CA ALA A 415 1.61 -10.15 21.94
C ALA A 415 1.21 -8.67 22.00
#